data_52c05e314d5d1c77652ae63427bf0ac5
#
_entry.id   52c05e314d5d1c77652ae63427bf0ac5
#
_cell.length_a   1.000
_cell.length_b   1.000
_cell.length_c   1.000
_cell.angle_alpha   90.00
_cell.angle_beta   90.00
_cell.angle_gamma   90.00
#
_symmetry.space_group_name_H-M   'P 1'
#
loop_
_entity.id
_entity.type
_entity.pdbx_description
1 polymer ?
#
loop_
_entity_poly.entity_id
_entity_poly.type
_entity_poly.pdbx_seq_one_letter_code
_entity_poly.pdbx_strand_id
1 'polypeptide(L)'
;MVPVRRSGPVTRAAVLVVALLAAATGCSSSGKSPAAAGSPTEGATGGQAGTVTVTEKEYSLAFSETQLSPGSHTFVAHNAGTTDHALAISGPGVTTVQTSPIPPGGEAQLTVTLQQGSYELWCPIDDHKALGMDAHVQVGAGAAGSPTGAGSAASPAGNGY
;
A
#
# COMPACT_ATOMS: atom_id res chain seq x y z
N MET A 1 -38.44 8.84 -34.82
CA MET A 1 -39.36 8.50 -33.73
C MET A 1 -38.58 7.61 -32.77
N VAL A 2 -38.15 8.17 -31.63
CA VAL A 2 -37.39 7.47 -30.57
C VAL A 2 -38.31 7.30 -29.37
N PRO A 3 -38.53 6.11 -28.83
CA PRO A 3 -39.43 5.92 -27.68
C PRO A 3 -38.77 6.36 -26.38
N VAL A 4 -39.43 7.26 -25.69
CA VAL A 4 -39.12 7.72 -24.31
C VAL A 4 -39.49 6.62 -23.32
N ARG A 5 -38.52 6.08 -22.58
CA ARG A 5 -38.77 5.16 -21.45
C ARG A 5 -39.07 5.96 -20.19
N ARG A 6 -40.26 5.69 -19.63
CA ARG A 6 -40.77 6.26 -18.39
C ARG A 6 -40.06 5.61 -17.18
N SER A 7 -39.61 6.47 -16.26
CA SER A 7 -39.12 6.09 -14.94
C SER A 7 -40.27 5.62 -14.05
N GLY A 8 -40.11 4.45 -13.41
CA GLY A 8 -41.02 3.94 -12.39
C GLY A 8 -40.65 4.42 -10.97
N PRO A 9 -41.59 4.51 -10.04
CA PRO A 9 -41.35 5.02 -8.68
C PRO A 9 -40.66 3.99 -7.80
N VAL A 10 -39.64 4.43 -7.07
CA VAL A 10 -38.92 3.63 -6.06
C VAL A 10 -39.67 3.66 -4.76
N THR A 11 -40.23 2.53 -4.34
CA THR A 11 -40.95 2.34 -3.08
C THR A 11 -39.96 2.32 -1.92
N ARG A 12 -40.06 3.28 -1.01
CA ARG A 12 -39.32 3.32 0.25
C ARG A 12 -39.98 2.36 1.24
N ALA A 13 -39.28 1.28 1.63
CA ALA A 13 -39.67 0.44 2.76
C ALA A 13 -39.08 1.02 4.05
N ALA A 14 -39.95 1.42 4.96
CA ALA A 14 -39.61 1.84 6.30
C ALA A 14 -39.41 0.60 7.19
N VAL A 15 -38.24 0.47 7.80
CA VAL A 15 -37.97 -0.57 8.83
C VAL A 15 -38.08 0.08 10.22
N LEU A 16 -39.04 -0.39 10.98
CA LEU A 16 -39.24 -0.07 12.39
C LEU A 16 -38.20 -0.77 13.26
N VAL A 17 -37.43 -0.01 14.01
CA VAL A 17 -36.50 -0.53 15.03
C VAL A 17 -37.24 -0.63 16.35
N VAL A 18 -37.42 -1.84 16.88
CA VAL A 18 -37.93 -2.09 18.23
C VAL A 18 -36.73 -2.15 19.18
N ALA A 19 -36.70 -1.24 20.13
CA ALA A 19 -35.73 -1.22 21.22
C ALA A 19 -36.20 -2.16 22.35
N LEU A 20 -35.37 -3.14 22.73
CA LEU A 20 -35.50 -3.88 23.98
C LEU A 20 -34.39 -3.45 24.95
N LEU A 21 -34.81 -2.80 26.06
CA LEU A 21 -33.99 -2.62 27.25
C LEU A 21 -34.00 -3.91 28.08
N ALA A 22 -32.81 -4.42 28.41
CA ALA A 22 -32.64 -5.37 29.51
C ALA A 22 -31.56 -4.86 30.45
N ALA A 23 -31.98 -4.45 31.64
CA ALA A 23 -31.13 -4.17 32.78
C ALA A 23 -30.78 -5.49 33.49
N ALA A 24 -29.52 -5.72 33.81
CA ALA A 24 -29.09 -6.73 34.76
C ALA A 24 -27.97 -6.16 35.65
N THR A 25 -28.34 -5.90 36.88
CA THR A 25 -27.49 -5.68 38.05
C THR A 25 -26.87 -6.99 38.50
N GLY A 26 -25.63 -7.02 38.93
CA GLY A 26 -25.07 -8.20 39.61
C GLY A 26 -23.60 -8.14 39.93
N CYS A 27 -23.27 -7.70 41.15
CA CYS A 27 -22.31 -8.20 42.15
C CYS A 27 -20.81 -8.27 41.86
N SER A 28 -20.12 -7.47 42.66
CA SER A 28 -18.75 -7.62 43.17
C SER A 28 -18.38 -9.05 43.54
N SER A 29 -17.19 -9.46 43.17
CA SER A 29 -16.38 -10.44 43.93
C SER A 29 -14.92 -10.10 43.79
N SER A 30 -14.34 -9.65 44.89
CA SER A 30 -12.91 -9.57 45.12
C SER A 30 -12.30 -10.98 45.14
N GLY A 31 -11.43 -11.27 44.18
CA GLY A 31 -10.65 -12.50 44.04
C GLY A 31 -9.20 -12.15 43.79
N LYS A 32 -8.41 -12.33 44.82
CA LYS A 32 -6.97 -12.19 45.00
C LYS A 32 -6.17 -12.95 43.93
N SER A 33 -5.17 -12.29 43.34
CA SER A 33 -4.12 -12.88 42.47
C SER A 33 -3.45 -14.12 43.06
N PRO A 34 -2.94 -14.98 42.18
CA PRO A 34 -1.49 -15.12 42.17
C PRO A 34 -0.88 -14.89 40.78
N ALA A 35 0.27 -14.25 40.83
CA ALA A 35 1.18 -14.06 39.71
C ALA A 35 1.60 -15.41 39.12
N ALA A 36 1.38 -15.56 37.80
CA ALA A 36 2.15 -16.48 36.99
C ALA A 36 2.76 -15.64 35.89
N ALA A 37 4.03 -15.39 35.99
CA ALA A 37 4.88 -14.85 34.96
C ALA A 37 4.87 -15.82 33.77
N GLY A 38 4.07 -15.54 32.77
CA GLY A 38 4.20 -16.08 31.44
C GLY A 38 4.86 -15.00 30.60
N SER A 39 6.18 -15.11 30.41
CA SER A 39 6.88 -14.34 29.39
C SER A 39 6.21 -14.63 28.03
N PRO A 40 5.75 -13.64 27.28
CA PRO A 40 5.50 -13.86 25.87
C PRO A 40 6.85 -14.10 25.22
N THR A 41 7.03 -15.28 24.66
CA THR A 41 8.11 -15.59 23.73
C THR A 41 8.02 -14.58 22.57
N GLU A 42 8.87 -13.56 22.63
CA GLU A 42 9.18 -12.74 21.47
C GLU A 42 9.93 -13.61 20.47
N GLY A 43 9.22 -14.07 19.48
CA GLY A 43 9.72 -14.91 18.41
C GLY A 43 8.93 -14.69 17.14
N ALA A 44 8.65 -13.43 16.82
CA ALA A 44 8.32 -13.04 15.46
C ALA A 44 9.13 -11.77 15.19
N THR A 45 10.22 -11.93 14.46
CA THR A 45 10.87 -10.81 13.75
C THR A 45 9.86 -10.33 12.71
N GLY A 46 8.85 -9.62 13.19
CA GLY A 46 7.88 -8.93 12.36
C GLY A 46 8.62 -7.80 11.66
N GLY A 47 8.89 -7.97 10.37
CA GLY A 47 9.32 -6.88 9.53
C GLY A 47 8.37 -5.69 9.75
N GLN A 48 8.92 -4.49 9.85
CA GLN A 48 8.17 -3.28 10.13
C GLN A 48 7.13 -3.07 9.04
N ALA A 49 5.85 -3.06 9.42
CA ALA A 49 4.78 -2.67 8.53
C ALA A 49 4.93 -1.18 8.20
N GLY A 50 4.95 -0.83 6.92
CA GLY A 50 5.08 0.54 6.44
C GLY A 50 3.93 0.95 5.54
N THR A 51 3.63 2.24 5.48
CA THR A 51 2.75 2.81 4.48
C THR A 51 3.59 3.58 3.47
N VAL A 52 3.44 3.24 2.20
CA VAL A 52 4.11 3.90 1.07
C VAL A 52 3.05 4.61 0.24
N THR A 53 3.13 5.93 0.16
CA THR A 53 2.26 6.69 -0.75
C THR A 53 2.84 6.64 -2.17
N VAL A 54 1.98 6.32 -3.14
CA VAL A 54 2.30 6.33 -4.57
C VAL A 54 1.44 7.37 -5.25
N THR A 55 2.05 8.42 -5.76
CA THR A 55 1.35 9.45 -6.55
C THR A 55 1.44 9.08 -8.03
N GLU A 56 0.30 8.91 -8.67
CA GLU A 56 0.15 8.53 -10.07
C GLU A 56 -0.26 9.74 -10.91
N LYS A 57 0.48 10.00 -11.98
CA LYS A 57 0.19 11.03 -12.99
C LYS A 57 0.58 10.49 -14.36
N GLU A 58 0.05 11.10 -15.43
CA GLU A 58 0.47 10.84 -16.81
C GLU A 58 1.89 11.40 -17.07
N TYR A 59 2.94 10.64 -17.31
CA TYR A 59 3.03 9.18 -17.18
C TYR A 59 4.17 8.90 -16.20
N SER A 60 3.89 8.91 -14.91
CA SER A 60 4.90 8.77 -13.86
C SER A 60 4.30 8.20 -12.58
N LEU A 61 5.17 7.51 -11.82
CA LEU A 61 4.91 7.04 -10.46
C LEU A 61 5.90 7.73 -9.52
N ALA A 62 5.41 8.41 -8.49
CA ALA A 62 6.25 8.99 -7.45
C ALA A 62 5.95 8.32 -6.10
N PHE A 63 7.00 7.90 -5.41
CA PHE A 63 6.90 7.14 -4.16
C PHE A 63 7.38 8.00 -2.99
N SER A 64 6.69 7.91 -1.84
CA SER A 64 7.17 8.54 -0.60
C SER A 64 8.46 7.89 -0.08
N GLU A 65 8.70 6.61 -0.43
CA GLU A 65 9.86 5.84 -0.03
C GLU A 65 10.15 4.75 -1.09
N THR A 66 11.43 4.56 -1.44
CA THR A 66 11.87 3.57 -2.43
C THR A 66 12.83 2.52 -1.87
N GLN A 67 13.24 2.66 -0.60
CA GLN A 67 14.04 1.70 0.15
C GLN A 67 13.18 1.12 1.27
N LEU A 68 12.74 -0.12 1.10
CA LEU A 68 11.81 -0.75 2.02
C LEU A 68 12.49 -1.88 2.81
N SER A 69 11.99 -2.18 3.99
CA SER A 69 12.37 -3.36 4.76
C SER A 69 11.48 -4.56 4.40
N PRO A 70 11.94 -5.81 4.54
CA PRO A 70 11.06 -6.96 4.47
C PRO A 70 9.92 -6.86 5.49
N GLY A 71 8.72 -7.27 5.09
CA GLY A 71 7.54 -7.23 5.95
C GLY A 71 6.28 -6.80 5.23
N SER A 72 5.21 -6.54 5.98
CA SER A 72 3.93 -6.11 5.43
C SER A 72 3.96 -4.61 5.13
N HIS A 73 3.62 -4.24 3.89
CA HIS A 73 3.52 -2.84 3.45
C HIS A 73 2.17 -2.57 2.81
N THR A 74 1.63 -1.39 3.08
CA THR A 74 0.43 -0.88 2.42
C THR A 74 0.83 0.25 1.48
N PHE A 75 0.65 0.02 0.18
CA PHE A 75 0.78 1.06 -0.84
C PHE A 75 -0.55 1.79 -0.98
N VAL A 76 -0.53 3.10 -0.78
CA VAL A 76 -1.67 3.99 -0.99
C VAL A 76 -1.45 4.71 -2.31
N ALA A 77 -2.13 4.25 -3.36
CA ALA A 77 -2.07 4.85 -4.69
C ALA A 77 -3.08 5.99 -4.76
N HIS A 78 -2.60 7.19 -5.05
CA HIS A 78 -3.38 8.41 -5.24
C HIS A 78 -3.27 8.85 -6.70
N ASN A 79 -4.39 8.85 -7.41
CA ASN A 79 -4.45 9.34 -8.78
C ASN A 79 -4.52 10.87 -8.81
N ALA A 80 -3.39 11.52 -9.02
CA ALA A 80 -3.26 12.97 -9.19
C ALA A 80 -3.24 13.39 -10.68
N GLY A 81 -3.58 12.47 -11.58
CA GLY A 81 -3.70 12.66 -13.03
C GLY A 81 -5.11 13.03 -13.48
N THR A 82 -5.35 12.93 -14.77
CA THR A 82 -6.62 13.30 -15.44
C THR A 82 -7.32 12.11 -16.10
N THR A 83 -6.65 10.95 -16.17
CA THR A 83 -7.20 9.67 -16.66
C THR A 83 -7.22 8.63 -15.55
N ASP A 84 -7.86 7.50 -15.77
CA ASP A 84 -7.84 6.39 -14.83
C ASP A 84 -6.43 5.79 -14.74
N HIS A 85 -5.98 5.49 -13.51
CA HIS A 85 -4.75 4.77 -13.23
C HIS A 85 -5.04 3.53 -12.36
N ALA A 86 -4.04 2.70 -12.15
CA ALA A 86 -4.07 1.60 -11.19
C ALA A 86 -2.64 1.24 -10.81
N LEU A 87 -2.45 0.69 -9.62
CA LEU A 87 -1.15 0.24 -9.17
C LEU A 87 -1.08 -1.28 -9.20
N ALA A 88 -0.12 -1.82 -9.94
CA ALA A 88 0.26 -3.23 -9.93
C ALA A 88 1.65 -3.39 -9.32
N ILE A 89 1.89 -4.53 -8.67
CA ILE A 89 3.19 -4.90 -8.10
C ILE A 89 3.47 -6.38 -8.34
N SER A 90 4.73 -6.70 -8.64
CA SER A 90 5.25 -8.07 -8.67
C SER A 90 6.70 -8.12 -8.19
N GLY A 91 7.15 -9.31 -7.76
CA GLY A 91 8.50 -9.54 -7.29
C GLY A 91 8.64 -10.78 -6.43
N PRO A 92 9.72 -10.93 -5.67
CA PRO A 92 9.96 -12.11 -4.83
C PRO A 92 8.80 -12.42 -3.89
N GLY A 93 8.20 -13.60 -4.05
CA GLY A 93 7.07 -14.05 -3.23
C GLY A 93 5.73 -13.36 -3.52
N VAL A 94 5.68 -12.43 -4.47
CA VAL A 94 4.46 -11.74 -4.89
C VAL A 94 4.21 -12.00 -6.38
N THR A 95 3.24 -12.87 -6.66
CA THR A 95 2.63 -12.92 -8.00
C THR A 95 1.90 -11.60 -8.21
N THR A 96 1.84 -11.11 -9.44
CA THR A 96 1.21 -9.82 -9.76
C THR A 96 -0.12 -9.64 -9.03
N VAL A 97 -0.19 -8.59 -8.21
CA VAL A 97 -1.41 -8.10 -7.57
C VAL A 97 -1.60 -6.64 -7.94
N GLN A 98 -2.84 -6.17 -8.01
CA GLN A 98 -3.15 -4.82 -8.46
C GLN A 98 -4.40 -4.26 -7.80
N THR A 99 -4.54 -2.94 -7.81
CA THR A 99 -5.77 -2.25 -7.44
C THR A 99 -6.81 -2.37 -8.54
N SER A 100 -8.07 -2.05 -8.23
CA SER A 100 -9.04 -1.65 -9.25
C SER A 100 -8.62 -0.32 -9.89
N PRO A 101 -9.15 0.03 -11.08
CA PRO A 101 -8.94 1.36 -11.65
C PRO A 101 -9.32 2.48 -10.68
N ILE A 102 -8.48 3.49 -10.59
CA ILE A 102 -8.58 4.64 -9.69
C ILE A 102 -8.92 5.86 -10.55
N PRO A 103 -10.11 6.45 -10.42
CA PRO A 103 -10.45 7.64 -11.20
C PRO A 103 -9.63 8.86 -10.76
N PRO A 104 -9.56 9.92 -11.57
CA PRO A 104 -8.90 11.17 -11.22
C PRO A 104 -9.31 11.70 -9.84
N GLY A 105 -8.33 12.01 -8.99
CA GLY A 105 -8.52 12.43 -7.60
C GLY A 105 -8.88 11.32 -6.62
N GLY A 106 -9.02 10.06 -7.10
CA GLY A 106 -9.31 8.89 -6.27
C GLY A 106 -8.08 8.29 -5.61
N GLU A 107 -8.33 7.35 -4.69
CA GLU A 107 -7.30 6.57 -4.00
C GLU A 107 -7.70 5.09 -3.95
N ALA A 108 -6.69 4.23 -3.94
CA ALA A 108 -6.84 2.81 -3.64
C ALA A 108 -5.65 2.31 -2.82
N GLN A 109 -5.85 1.19 -2.11
CA GLN A 109 -4.82 0.60 -1.26
C GLN A 109 -4.52 -0.83 -1.70
N LEU A 110 -3.25 -1.20 -1.59
CA LEU A 110 -2.73 -2.52 -1.89
C LEU A 110 -1.79 -2.95 -0.78
N THR A 111 -2.16 -3.96 0.00
CA THR A 111 -1.29 -4.48 1.06
C THR A 111 -0.62 -5.77 0.60
N VAL A 112 0.70 -5.81 0.70
CA VAL A 112 1.54 -6.95 0.32
C VAL A 112 2.61 -7.23 1.37
N THR A 113 2.99 -8.49 1.51
CA THR A 113 4.15 -8.87 2.32
C THR A 113 5.36 -9.00 1.40
N LEU A 114 6.34 -8.12 1.62
CA LEU A 114 7.55 -8.04 0.82
C LEU A 114 8.67 -8.88 1.44
N GLN A 115 9.38 -9.62 0.60
CA GLN A 115 10.63 -10.28 0.91
C GLN A 115 11.79 -9.43 0.41
N GLN A 116 13.03 -9.76 0.80
CA GLN A 116 14.20 -9.09 0.26
C GLN A 116 14.30 -9.28 -1.26
N GLY A 117 14.55 -8.19 -1.99
CA GLY A 117 14.72 -8.20 -3.44
C GLY A 117 14.21 -6.96 -4.14
N SER A 118 14.13 -7.02 -5.46
CA SER A 118 13.61 -5.95 -6.31
C SER A 118 12.17 -6.24 -6.69
N TYR A 119 11.33 -5.23 -6.60
CA TYR A 119 9.92 -5.26 -6.99
C TYR A 119 9.68 -4.27 -8.11
N GLU A 120 8.92 -4.70 -9.10
CA GLU A 120 8.41 -3.84 -10.16
C GLU A 120 7.02 -3.35 -9.77
N LEU A 121 6.78 -2.04 -9.91
CA LEU A 121 5.49 -1.39 -9.71
C LEU A 121 5.15 -0.61 -10.98
N TRP A 122 3.92 -0.78 -11.49
CA TRP A 122 3.52 -0.13 -12.74
C TRP A 122 2.02 0.13 -12.78
N CYS A 123 1.60 1.00 -13.73
CA CYS A 123 0.20 1.14 -14.08
C CYS A 123 -0.17 0.11 -15.17
N PRO A 124 -1.13 -0.80 -14.92
CA PRO A 124 -1.56 -1.79 -15.90
C PRO A 124 -2.64 -1.29 -16.87
N ILE A 125 -3.02 -0.01 -16.80
CA ILE A 125 -4.02 0.58 -17.68
C ILE A 125 -3.39 0.90 -19.04
N ASP A 126 -4.01 0.42 -20.11
CA ASP A 126 -3.59 0.67 -21.51
C ASP A 126 -2.06 0.56 -21.68
N ASP A 127 -1.45 1.53 -22.36
CA ASP A 127 0.00 1.59 -22.60
C ASP A 127 0.75 2.44 -21.56
N HIS A 128 0.14 2.78 -20.42
CA HIS A 128 0.70 3.69 -19.41
C HIS A 128 2.07 3.23 -18.89
N LYS A 129 2.26 1.91 -18.72
CA LYS A 129 3.57 1.34 -18.38
C LYS A 129 4.63 1.71 -19.40
N ALA A 130 4.36 1.51 -20.68
CA ALA A 130 5.30 1.80 -21.77
C ALA A 130 5.58 3.31 -21.91
N LEU A 131 4.66 4.16 -21.47
CA LEU A 131 4.80 5.62 -21.49
C LEU A 131 5.59 6.16 -20.29
N GLY A 132 5.92 5.32 -19.28
CA GLY A 132 6.76 5.74 -18.16
C GLY A 132 6.18 5.47 -16.77
N MET A 133 4.97 4.93 -16.67
CA MET A 133 4.41 4.51 -15.37
C MET A 133 4.91 3.12 -14.99
N ASP A 134 6.22 3.01 -14.84
CA ASP A 134 6.97 1.83 -14.48
C ASP A 134 8.11 2.20 -13.54
N ALA A 135 8.25 1.50 -12.43
CA ALA A 135 9.25 1.80 -11.41
C ALA A 135 9.70 0.54 -10.66
N HIS A 136 10.88 0.63 -10.07
CA HIS A 136 11.42 -0.43 -9.22
C HIS A 136 11.69 0.08 -7.81
N VAL A 137 11.30 -0.70 -6.81
CA VAL A 137 11.67 -0.47 -5.41
C VAL A 137 12.55 -1.60 -4.91
N GLN A 138 13.49 -1.27 -4.01
CA GLN A 138 14.38 -2.24 -3.39
C GLN A 138 13.90 -2.55 -1.98
N VAL A 139 13.81 -3.84 -1.67
CA VAL A 139 13.54 -4.34 -0.33
C VAL A 139 14.80 -5.00 0.18
N GLY A 140 15.42 -4.39 1.20
CA GLY A 140 16.68 -4.84 1.77
C GLY A 140 16.59 -5.09 3.27
N ALA A 141 17.62 -5.69 3.84
CA ALA A 141 17.81 -5.69 5.29
C ALA A 141 18.08 -4.24 5.69
N GLY A 142 17.13 -3.60 6.40
CA GLY A 142 17.04 -2.19 6.74
C GLY A 142 18.34 -1.40 6.60
N ALA A 143 18.36 -0.47 5.68
CA ALA A 143 19.47 0.46 5.54
C ALA A 143 19.42 1.50 6.65
N ALA A 144 19.92 1.14 7.83
CA ALA A 144 20.56 2.08 8.71
C ALA A 144 21.98 2.27 8.18
N GLY A 145 22.18 3.20 7.25
CA GLY A 145 23.52 3.42 6.71
C GLY A 145 23.54 4.45 5.58
N SER A 146 24.07 5.60 5.92
CA SER A 146 24.47 6.73 5.10
C SER A 146 24.91 6.42 3.67
N PRO A 147 24.65 7.31 2.69
CA PRO A 147 25.29 7.26 1.39
C PRO A 147 26.76 7.71 1.53
N THR A 148 27.64 6.76 1.76
CA THR A 148 29.08 6.98 1.59
C THR A 148 29.49 6.42 0.24
N GLY A 149 29.76 7.28 -0.71
CA GLY A 149 30.27 6.86 -2.00
C GLY A 149 30.24 7.92 -3.06
N ALA A 150 30.76 9.12 -2.76
CA ALA A 150 31.29 9.96 -3.80
C ALA A 150 32.51 9.25 -4.39
N GLY A 151 32.29 8.43 -5.41
CA GLY A 151 33.36 7.90 -6.25
C GLY A 151 33.93 9.02 -7.08
N SER A 152 35.05 9.58 -6.57
CA SER A 152 35.92 10.48 -7.31
C SER A 152 36.40 9.76 -8.56
N ALA A 153 35.86 10.13 -9.70
CA ALA A 153 36.41 9.74 -10.98
C ALA A 153 37.80 10.43 -11.14
N ALA A 154 38.85 9.71 -10.90
CA ALA A 154 40.21 10.15 -11.27
C ALA A 154 40.28 10.26 -12.79
N SER A 155 40.42 11.47 -13.31
CA SER A 155 40.87 11.75 -14.67
C SER A 155 42.26 11.15 -14.90
N PRO A 156 42.52 10.38 -15.97
CA PRO A 156 43.89 10.07 -16.34
C PRO A 156 44.56 11.31 -16.93
N ALA A 157 45.64 11.71 -16.32
CA ALA A 157 46.54 12.72 -16.86
C ALA A 157 47.07 12.28 -18.24
N GLY A 158 46.74 13.05 -19.26
CA GLY A 158 47.34 12.93 -20.58
C GLY A 158 48.80 13.31 -20.52
N ASN A 159 49.69 12.37 -20.91
CA ASN A 159 51.06 12.66 -21.18
C ASN A 159 51.16 13.30 -22.57
N GLY A 160 51.67 14.53 -22.58
CA GLY A 160 52.05 15.20 -23.82
C GLY A 160 53.38 14.69 -24.40
N TYR A 161 53.41 14.74 -25.70
CA TYR A 161 54.55 14.99 -26.53
C TYR A 161 54.14 15.96 -27.61
#